data_7cf8c73c50ececb1d77cf8d7f8307a24
#
_entry.id   7cf8c73c50ececb1d77cf8d7f8307a24
#
_cell.length_a   1.000
_cell.length_b   1.000
_cell.length_c   1.000
_cell.angle_alpha   90.00
_cell.angle_beta   90.00
_cell.angle_gamma   90.00
#
_symmetry.space_group_name_H-M   'P 1'
#
loop_
_entity.id
_entity.type
_entity.pdbx_description
1 polymer ?
#
loop_
_entity_poly.entity_id
_entity_poly.type
_entity_poly.pdbx_seq_one_letter_code
_entity_poly.pdbx_strand_id
1 'polypeptide(L)'
;LSSFDPLRRAVAVTALERLIEDGRIHPARIEEVVTRARQEVEEGLETLGEAAAFDLGITGLPSRLTRLLGKLKYRVVCGYNLLDHSKAVGRLAQQMATMLGARGEIALRAGLLHEIGQVDEGDRQAAHPLLISADLAMKFGESPPVVEAIRSLHDGSPESTVEAILLEVAERAIVARPGERDDNLDIFIERMASLESIASSFSGVHRAYAMRAGKEVRVIAETTLADDHEIVWLSKDITRRIESEVVYPGTIRVSVIRETRAVDYAT
;
A
#
# COMPACT_ATOMS: atom_id res chain seq x y z
N LEU A 1 -8.33 -13.41 10.66
CA LEU A 1 -7.57 -12.55 11.56
C LEU A 1 -7.22 -11.24 10.87
N SER A 2 -7.39 -10.12 11.57
CA SER A 2 -7.08 -8.78 11.07
C SER A 2 -6.18 -8.05 12.07
N SER A 3 -5.15 -7.34 11.57
CA SER A 3 -4.27 -6.48 12.35
C SER A 3 -3.63 -5.45 11.42
N PHE A 4 -3.43 -4.22 11.90
CA PHE A 4 -2.66 -3.20 11.20
C PHE A 4 -1.17 -3.56 11.08
N ASP A 5 -0.65 -4.34 12.04
CA ASP A 5 0.72 -4.83 12.04
C ASP A 5 0.77 -6.23 11.41
N PRO A 6 1.43 -6.39 10.24
CA PRO A 6 1.51 -7.67 9.55
C PRO A 6 2.26 -8.75 10.34
N LEU A 7 3.29 -8.37 11.11
CA LEU A 7 4.05 -9.31 11.94
C LEU A 7 3.22 -9.82 13.11
N ARG A 8 2.48 -8.93 13.78
CA ARG A 8 1.54 -9.35 14.84
C ARG A 8 0.47 -10.28 14.30
N ARG A 9 0.00 -10.03 13.06
CA ARG A 9 -0.95 -10.93 12.40
C ARG A 9 -0.33 -12.30 12.16
N ALA A 10 0.91 -12.38 11.65
CA ALA A 10 1.61 -13.64 11.44
C ALA A 10 1.80 -14.41 12.76
N VAL A 11 2.25 -13.75 13.80
CA VAL A 11 2.37 -14.34 15.17
C VAL A 11 1.03 -14.90 15.63
N ALA A 12 -0.05 -14.15 15.46
CA ALA A 12 -1.39 -14.58 15.88
C ALA A 12 -1.89 -15.80 15.08
N VAL A 13 -1.59 -15.87 13.76
CA VAL A 13 -1.92 -17.02 12.92
C VAL A 13 -1.17 -18.25 13.41
N THR A 14 0.16 -18.16 13.53
CA THR A 14 1.01 -19.28 13.98
C THR A 14 0.62 -19.77 15.38
N ALA A 15 0.35 -18.83 16.30
CA ALA A 15 -0.07 -19.21 17.66
C ALA A 15 -1.43 -19.90 17.66
N LEU A 16 -2.39 -19.42 16.85
CA LEU A 16 -3.73 -20.00 16.79
C LEU A 16 -3.71 -21.41 16.19
N GLU A 17 -2.97 -21.61 15.09
CA GLU A 17 -2.79 -22.93 14.48
C GLU A 17 -2.27 -23.96 15.49
N ARG A 18 -1.25 -23.60 16.26
CA ARG A 18 -0.70 -24.47 17.32
C ARG A 18 -1.67 -24.75 18.46
N LEU A 19 -2.43 -23.75 18.89
CA LEU A 19 -3.44 -23.94 19.93
C LEU A 19 -4.56 -24.85 19.47
N ILE A 20 -4.94 -24.81 18.19
CA ILE A 20 -5.93 -25.72 17.60
C ILE A 20 -5.39 -27.14 17.57
N GLU A 21 -4.14 -27.31 17.15
CA GLU A 21 -3.48 -28.63 17.11
C GLU A 21 -3.29 -29.24 18.52
N ASP A 22 -2.88 -28.42 19.51
CA ASP A 22 -2.64 -28.86 20.89
C ASP A 22 -3.95 -29.11 21.66
N GLY A 23 -5.03 -28.41 21.32
CA GLY A 23 -6.34 -28.53 21.97
C GLY A 23 -6.39 -27.95 23.41
N ARG A 24 -5.29 -27.50 23.98
CA ARG A 24 -5.18 -26.95 25.36
C ARG A 24 -5.26 -25.43 25.31
N ILE A 25 -6.42 -24.88 25.63
CA ILE A 25 -6.76 -23.46 25.60
C ILE A 25 -6.98 -22.89 27.01
N HIS A 26 -5.93 -22.86 27.84
CA HIS A 26 -5.97 -22.11 29.09
C HIS A 26 -4.99 -20.91 29.04
N PRO A 27 -5.21 -19.85 29.84
CA PRO A 27 -4.47 -18.58 29.67
C PRO A 27 -2.94 -18.73 29.68
N ALA A 28 -2.37 -19.48 30.60
CA ALA A 28 -0.92 -19.67 30.65
C ALA A 28 -0.35 -20.38 29.41
N ARG A 29 -1.11 -21.31 28.83
CA ARG A 29 -0.70 -21.98 27.58
C ARG A 29 -0.78 -21.05 26.40
N ILE A 30 -1.80 -20.20 26.35
CA ILE A 30 -1.93 -19.19 25.29
C ILE A 30 -0.73 -18.24 25.33
N GLU A 31 -0.36 -17.72 26.50
CA GLU A 31 0.79 -16.83 26.67
C GLU A 31 2.11 -17.49 26.24
N GLU A 32 2.32 -18.75 26.63
CA GLU A 32 3.49 -19.53 26.22
C GLU A 32 3.58 -19.70 24.70
N VAL A 33 2.48 -20.12 24.05
CA VAL A 33 2.42 -20.35 22.62
C VAL A 33 2.60 -19.06 21.84
N VAL A 34 1.99 -17.95 22.27
CA VAL A 34 2.16 -16.63 21.64
C VAL A 34 3.61 -16.14 21.76
N THR A 35 4.23 -16.30 22.94
CA THR A 35 5.62 -15.92 23.16
C THR A 35 6.56 -16.69 22.23
N ARG A 36 6.37 -18.01 22.13
CA ARG A 36 7.15 -18.88 21.25
C ARG A 36 6.94 -18.54 19.77
N ALA A 37 5.69 -18.35 19.34
CA ALA A 37 5.37 -17.95 17.97
C ALA A 37 6.02 -16.61 17.58
N ARG A 38 6.03 -15.64 18.52
CA ARG A 38 6.72 -14.36 18.32
C ARG A 38 8.21 -14.56 18.11
N GLN A 39 8.85 -15.33 18.95
CA GLN A 39 10.28 -15.59 18.87
C GLN A 39 10.63 -16.25 17.52
N GLU A 40 9.89 -17.26 17.10
CA GLU A 40 10.13 -17.97 15.84
C GLU A 40 9.93 -17.07 14.60
N VAL A 41 8.87 -16.25 14.58
CA VAL A 41 8.67 -15.27 13.50
C VAL A 41 9.83 -14.28 13.45
N GLU A 42 10.26 -13.75 14.60
CA GLU A 42 11.37 -12.82 14.71
C GLU A 42 12.72 -13.42 14.26
N GLU A 43 13.02 -14.66 14.68
CA GLU A 43 14.24 -15.38 14.27
C GLU A 43 14.21 -15.74 12.79
N GLY A 44 13.04 -16.06 12.25
CA GLY A 44 12.85 -16.39 10.84
C GLY A 44 13.05 -15.23 9.87
N LEU A 45 12.98 -13.97 10.33
CA LEU A 45 13.08 -12.81 9.44
C LEU A 45 14.42 -12.73 8.70
N GLU A 46 15.52 -13.00 9.39
CA GLU A 46 16.86 -12.95 8.79
C GLU A 46 17.02 -14.05 7.73
N THR A 47 16.62 -15.27 8.06
CA THR A 47 16.64 -16.41 7.13
C THR A 47 15.80 -16.16 5.86
N LEU A 48 14.61 -15.53 6.00
CA LEU A 48 13.78 -15.15 4.86
C LEU A 48 14.46 -14.11 3.96
N GLY A 49 15.12 -13.12 4.56
CA GLY A 49 15.85 -12.10 3.81
C GLY A 49 17.10 -12.66 3.14
N GLU A 50 17.83 -13.56 3.81
CA GLU A 50 18.99 -14.27 3.23
C GLU A 50 18.56 -15.15 2.06
N ALA A 51 17.47 -15.89 2.19
CA ALA A 51 16.92 -16.70 1.11
C ALA A 51 16.55 -15.83 -0.10
N ALA A 52 15.93 -14.67 0.13
CA ALA A 52 15.58 -13.74 -0.94
C ALA A 52 16.81 -13.18 -1.67
N ALA A 53 17.87 -12.82 -0.93
CA ALA A 53 19.15 -12.40 -1.49
C ALA A 53 19.84 -13.52 -2.28
N PHE A 54 19.85 -14.72 -1.72
CA PHE A 54 20.43 -15.89 -2.35
C PHE A 54 19.75 -16.26 -3.68
N ASP A 55 18.41 -16.21 -3.73
CA ASP A 55 17.63 -16.43 -4.96
C ASP A 55 18.01 -15.47 -6.10
N LEU A 56 18.54 -14.31 -5.77
CA LEU A 56 18.98 -13.29 -6.72
C LEU A 56 20.51 -13.33 -6.96
N GLY A 57 21.24 -14.23 -6.30
CA GLY A 57 22.69 -14.29 -6.37
C GLY A 57 23.39 -13.11 -5.65
N ILE A 58 22.69 -12.40 -4.79
CA ILE A 58 23.23 -11.28 -4.01
C ILE A 58 23.93 -11.83 -2.77
N THR A 59 25.19 -11.47 -2.60
CA THR A 59 26.00 -11.85 -1.43
C THR A 59 26.41 -10.61 -0.63
N GLY A 60 26.75 -10.81 0.64
CA GLY A 60 27.34 -9.76 1.49
C GLY A 60 26.35 -8.67 1.92
N LEU A 61 25.05 -8.96 1.96
CA LEU A 61 24.09 -8.06 2.58
C LEU A 61 24.26 -8.08 4.11
N PRO A 62 24.35 -6.91 4.77
CA PRO A 62 24.37 -6.84 6.22
C PRO A 62 23.11 -7.44 6.85
N SER A 63 23.25 -8.14 8.00
CA SER A 63 22.18 -8.80 8.74
C SER A 63 20.97 -7.86 9.02
N ARG A 64 21.22 -6.57 9.21
CA ARG A 64 20.15 -5.57 9.38
C ARG A 64 19.30 -5.40 8.12
N LEU A 65 19.90 -5.42 6.94
CA LEU A 65 19.17 -5.34 5.67
C LEU A 65 18.44 -6.64 5.36
N THR A 66 19.08 -7.81 5.61
CA THR A 66 18.39 -9.10 5.43
C THR A 66 17.18 -9.24 6.33
N ARG A 67 17.25 -8.75 7.58
CA ARG A 67 16.10 -8.74 8.48
C ARG A 67 14.97 -7.82 7.99
N LEU A 68 15.28 -6.64 7.44
CA LEU A 68 14.26 -5.76 6.82
C LEU A 68 13.62 -6.41 5.59
N LEU A 69 14.42 -7.06 4.73
CA LEU A 69 13.90 -7.84 3.61
C LEU A 69 12.95 -8.96 4.07
N GLY A 70 13.30 -9.68 5.15
CA GLY A 70 12.41 -10.67 5.73
C GLY A 70 11.08 -10.10 6.19
N LYS A 71 11.05 -8.88 6.74
CA LYS A 71 9.80 -8.19 7.12
C LYS A 71 8.91 -7.91 5.90
N LEU A 72 9.48 -7.61 4.73
CA LEU A 72 8.71 -7.39 3.50
C LEU A 72 7.85 -8.60 3.11
N LYS A 73 8.25 -9.83 3.47
CA LYS A 73 7.46 -11.04 3.24
C LYS A 73 6.07 -11.00 3.87
N TYR A 74 5.93 -10.30 4.98
CA TYR A 74 4.66 -10.17 5.70
C TYR A 74 3.86 -8.94 5.27
N ARG A 75 4.46 -8.03 4.50
CA ARG A 75 3.80 -6.80 4.04
C ARG A 75 3.17 -6.99 2.68
N VAL A 76 1.88 -6.73 2.61
CA VAL A 76 1.11 -6.71 1.36
C VAL A 76 0.60 -5.30 1.14
N VAL A 77 0.85 -4.74 -0.02
CA VAL A 77 0.40 -3.41 -0.44
C VAL A 77 -0.27 -3.56 -1.79
N CYS A 78 -1.45 -3.00 -1.97
CA CYS A 78 -2.20 -3.05 -3.23
C CYS A 78 -2.35 -4.47 -3.83
N GLY A 79 -2.45 -5.50 -2.95
CA GLY A 79 -2.66 -6.89 -3.37
C GLY A 79 -1.38 -7.68 -3.67
N TYR A 80 -0.21 -7.08 -3.72
CA TYR A 80 1.06 -7.77 -3.94
C TYR A 80 1.96 -7.81 -2.71
N ASN A 81 2.74 -8.88 -2.62
CA ASN A 81 3.74 -9.05 -1.56
C ASN A 81 4.97 -8.22 -1.87
N LEU A 82 5.39 -7.33 -0.95
CA LEU A 82 6.51 -6.41 -1.19
C LEU A 82 7.85 -7.10 -1.44
N LEU A 83 8.11 -8.25 -0.82
CA LEU A 83 9.35 -8.98 -1.07
C LEU A 83 9.38 -9.56 -2.49
N ASP A 84 8.28 -10.17 -2.92
CA ASP A 84 8.18 -10.77 -4.25
C ASP A 84 8.23 -9.67 -5.33
N HIS A 85 7.58 -8.53 -5.09
CA HIS A 85 7.67 -7.34 -5.92
C HIS A 85 9.12 -6.83 -6.03
N SER A 86 9.80 -6.59 -4.92
CA SER A 86 11.18 -6.11 -4.92
C SER A 86 12.14 -7.06 -5.66
N LYS A 87 11.93 -8.38 -5.54
CA LYS A 87 12.68 -9.38 -6.31
C LYS A 87 12.41 -9.26 -7.81
N ALA A 88 11.16 -9.06 -8.22
CA ALA A 88 10.77 -8.93 -9.63
C ALA A 88 11.36 -7.66 -10.24
N VAL A 89 11.25 -6.52 -9.55
CA VAL A 89 11.84 -5.24 -9.97
C VAL A 89 13.35 -5.35 -10.11
N GLY A 90 14.03 -5.91 -9.11
CA GLY A 90 15.48 -6.09 -9.16
C GLY A 90 15.94 -6.95 -10.33
N ARG A 91 15.27 -8.09 -10.58
CA ARG A 91 15.59 -8.96 -11.73
C ARG A 91 15.39 -8.26 -13.08
N LEU A 92 14.27 -7.56 -13.25
CA LEU A 92 13.99 -6.85 -14.49
C LEU A 92 14.98 -5.72 -14.74
N ALA A 93 15.28 -4.91 -13.71
CA ALA A 93 16.27 -3.85 -13.79
C ALA A 93 17.67 -4.39 -14.13
N GLN A 94 18.09 -5.50 -13.52
CA GLN A 94 19.35 -6.17 -13.81
C GLN A 94 19.43 -6.64 -15.27
N GLN A 95 18.37 -7.29 -15.76
CA GLN A 95 18.33 -7.78 -17.14
C GLN A 95 18.47 -6.63 -18.14
N MET A 96 17.71 -5.55 -17.95
CA MET A 96 17.80 -4.37 -18.82
C MET A 96 19.18 -3.72 -18.73
N ALA A 97 19.75 -3.57 -17.54
CA ALA A 97 21.09 -3.00 -17.35
C ALA A 97 22.14 -3.84 -18.06
N THR A 98 22.08 -5.16 -17.92
CA THR A 98 23.02 -6.08 -18.61
C THR A 98 22.91 -5.98 -20.13
N MET A 99 21.70 -5.91 -20.69
CA MET A 99 21.47 -5.76 -22.13
C MET A 99 22.03 -4.43 -22.70
N LEU A 100 22.04 -3.39 -21.87
CA LEU A 100 22.56 -2.06 -22.26
C LEU A 100 24.04 -1.86 -21.90
N GLY A 101 24.72 -2.87 -21.32
CA GLY A 101 26.12 -2.77 -20.91
C GLY A 101 26.33 -1.92 -19.64
N ALA A 102 25.26 -1.67 -18.87
CA ALA A 102 25.32 -0.98 -17.59
C ALA A 102 25.57 -1.97 -16.42
N ARG A 103 25.72 -1.46 -15.20
CA ARG A 103 26.07 -2.25 -14.01
C ARG A 103 24.84 -2.97 -13.43
N GLY A 104 24.53 -4.15 -13.93
CA GLY A 104 23.36 -4.93 -13.52
C GLY A 104 23.31 -5.23 -12.02
N GLU A 105 24.46 -5.40 -11.35
CA GLU A 105 24.50 -5.64 -9.90
C GLU A 105 23.94 -4.47 -9.08
N ILE A 106 24.20 -3.22 -9.50
CA ILE A 106 23.68 -2.03 -8.83
C ILE A 106 22.18 -1.97 -8.98
N ALA A 107 21.67 -2.17 -10.21
CA ALA A 107 20.24 -2.18 -10.50
C ALA A 107 19.50 -3.27 -9.72
N LEU A 108 20.11 -4.48 -9.64
CA LEU A 108 19.56 -5.60 -8.88
C LEU A 108 19.44 -5.31 -7.38
N ARG A 109 20.55 -4.82 -6.78
CA ARG A 109 20.60 -4.52 -5.35
C ARG A 109 19.64 -3.38 -4.99
N ALA A 110 19.63 -2.32 -5.81
CA ALA A 110 18.71 -1.20 -5.62
C ALA A 110 17.24 -1.66 -5.73
N GLY A 111 16.90 -2.50 -6.71
CA GLY A 111 15.58 -3.07 -6.88
C GLY A 111 15.14 -3.97 -5.72
N LEU A 112 16.07 -4.77 -5.14
CA LEU A 112 15.74 -5.57 -3.96
C LEU A 112 15.48 -4.71 -2.71
N LEU A 113 16.18 -3.57 -2.57
CA LEU A 113 16.20 -2.77 -1.34
C LEU A 113 15.26 -1.56 -1.35
N HIS A 114 14.65 -1.21 -2.50
CA HIS A 114 13.90 0.05 -2.60
C HIS A 114 12.66 0.13 -1.70
N GLU A 115 12.09 -1.00 -1.26
CA GLU A 115 10.87 -1.06 -0.44
C GLU A 115 11.13 -1.29 1.07
N ILE A 116 12.39 -1.38 1.53
CA ILE A 116 12.69 -1.67 2.94
C ILE A 116 12.21 -0.58 3.91
N GLY A 117 12.01 0.64 3.43
CA GLY A 117 11.44 1.75 4.20
C GLY A 117 9.97 1.55 4.58
N GLN A 118 9.24 0.70 3.85
CA GLN A 118 7.84 0.35 4.15
C GLN A 118 7.67 -0.46 5.45
N VAL A 119 8.74 -1.06 5.94
CA VAL A 119 8.75 -1.91 7.15
C VAL A 119 9.65 -1.36 8.26
N ASP A 120 10.15 -0.13 8.11
CA ASP A 120 10.87 0.57 9.17
C ASP A 120 9.90 1.06 10.25
N GLU A 121 10.19 0.72 11.49
CA GLU A 121 9.40 1.10 12.66
C GLU A 121 9.91 2.40 13.32
N GLY A 122 10.83 3.10 12.66
CA GLY A 122 11.37 4.36 13.16
C GLY A 122 10.32 5.48 13.17
N ASP A 123 10.52 6.47 14.03
CA ASP A 123 9.65 7.67 14.16
C ASP A 123 9.85 8.64 12.98
N ARG A 124 9.65 8.13 11.75
CA ARG A 124 9.83 8.86 10.49
C ARG A 124 8.52 9.07 9.73
N GLN A 125 7.41 9.19 10.43
CA GLN A 125 6.05 9.25 9.88
C GLN A 125 5.84 10.33 8.80
N ALA A 126 6.74 11.31 8.68
CA ALA A 126 6.65 12.39 7.70
C ALA A 126 7.51 12.17 6.43
N ALA A 127 8.37 11.15 6.38
CA ALA A 127 9.27 10.92 5.25
C ALA A 127 8.71 9.86 4.29
N HIS A 128 8.93 10.09 2.98
CA HIS A 128 8.49 9.13 1.96
C HIS A 128 9.25 7.79 2.11
N PRO A 129 8.58 6.62 1.99
CA PRO A 129 9.19 5.30 2.17
C PRO A 129 10.47 5.06 1.34
N LEU A 130 10.52 5.53 0.09
CA LEU A 130 11.71 5.42 -0.77
C LEU A 130 12.92 6.18 -0.21
N LEU A 131 12.72 7.35 0.37
CA LEU A 131 13.80 8.11 1.04
C LEU A 131 14.29 7.38 2.28
N ILE A 132 13.36 6.80 3.05
CA ILE A 132 13.70 5.96 4.21
C ILE A 132 14.50 4.74 3.76
N SER A 133 14.13 4.10 2.64
CA SER A 133 14.87 2.97 2.06
C SER A 133 16.30 3.35 1.69
N ALA A 134 16.49 4.47 1.02
CA ALA A 134 17.82 4.98 0.66
C ALA A 134 18.68 5.28 1.89
N ASP A 135 18.09 5.92 2.92
CA ASP A 135 18.78 6.22 4.18
C ASP A 135 19.16 4.96 4.96
N LEU A 136 18.28 3.94 4.98
CA LEU A 136 18.56 2.65 5.61
C LEU A 136 19.66 1.90 4.86
N ALA A 137 19.60 1.87 3.52
CA ALA A 137 20.64 1.27 2.70
C ALA A 137 21.99 1.92 2.97
N MET A 138 22.06 3.26 2.98
CA MET A 138 23.27 4.02 3.31
C MET A 138 23.77 3.74 4.73
N LYS A 139 22.86 3.79 5.71
CA LYS A 139 23.18 3.56 7.14
C LYS A 139 23.78 2.18 7.39
N PHE A 140 23.33 1.18 6.65
CA PHE A 140 23.76 -0.21 6.81
C PHE A 140 24.84 -0.63 5.82
N GLY A 141 25.48 0.33 5.12
CA GLY A 141 26.73 0.12 4.40
C GLY A 141 26.57 -0.30 2.94
N GLU A 142 25.43 -0.04 2.31
CA GLU A 142 25.30 -0.18 0.87
C GLU A 142 26.14 0.84 0.11
N SER A 143 26.52 0.48 -1.10
CA SER A 143 27.35 1.33 -1.94
C SER A 143 26.61 2.60 -2.38
N PRO A 144 27.29 3.76 -2.48
CA PRO A 144 26.67 5.01 -2.90
C PRO A 144 25.85 4.91 -4.19
N PRO A 145 26.27 4.18 -5.25
CA PRO A 145 25.46 4.04 -6.47
C PRO A 145 24.13 3.32 -6.25
N VAL A 146 24.05 2.35 -5.33
CA VAL A 146 22.81 1.66 -4.97
C VAL A 146 21.87 2.63 -4.23
N VAL A 147 22.42 3.37 -3.27
CA VAL A 147 21.65 4.36 -2.49
C VAL A 147 21.08 5.45 -3.40
N GLU A 148 21.90 5.95 -4.35
CA GLU A 148 21.48 6.96 -5.31
C GLU A 148 20.38 6.45 -6.23
N ALA A 149 20.50 5.21 -6.73
CA ALA A 149 19.47 4.61 -7.56
C ALA A 149 18.12 4.49 -6.82
N ILE A 150 18.13 4.14 -5.53
CA ILE A 150 16.89 4.10 -4.73
C ILE A 150 16.32 5.50 -4.53
N ARG A 151 17.17 6.49 -4.22
CA ARG A 151 16.73 7.88 -3.98
C ARG A 151 16.12 8.52 -5.20
N SER A 152 16.67 8.26 -6.40
CA SER A 152 16.21 8.81 -7.65
C SER A 152 14.80 8.34 -8.06
N LEU A 153 14.31 7.21 -7.53
CA LEU A 153 12.91 6.79 -7.70
C LEU A 153 11.91 7.79 -7.10
N HIS A 154 12.31 8.55 -6.09
CA HIS A 154 11.49 9.57 -5.48
C HIS A 154 11.63 10.92 -6.18
N ASP A 155 12.87 11.36 -6.43
CA ASP A 155 13.16 12.73 -6.83
C ASP A 155 13.08 12.95 -8.33
N GLY A 156 13.16 11.87 -9.15
CA GLY A 156 13.11 11.95 -10.61
C GLY A 156 14.20 12.85 -11.20
N SER A 157 15.42 12.81 -10.63
CA SER A 157 16.50 13.72 -10.99
C SER A 157 16.90 13.58 -12.48
N PRO A 158 17.04 14.68 -13.23
CA PRO A 158 17.51 14.63 -14.63
C PRO A 158 18.96 14.16 -14.77
N GLU A 159 19.75 14.14 -13.69
CA GLU A 159 21.13 13.65 -13.64
C GLU A 159 21.21 12.19 -13.18
N SER A 160 20.11 11.45 -13.20
CA SER A 160 20.04 10.06 -12.76
C SER A 160 20.99 9.16 -13.55
N THR A 161 21.62 8.21 -12.87
CA THR A 161 22.46 7.19 -13.52
C THR A 161 21.60 6.27 -14.40
N VAL A 162 22.22 5.58 -15.36
CA VAL A 162 21.53 4.62 -16.22
C VAL A 162 20.84 3.55 -15.38
N GLU A 163 21.49 3.06 -14.33
CA GLU A 163 20.94 2.06 -13.41
C GLU A 163 19.69 2.57 -12.69
N ALA A 164 19.69 3.83 -12.29
CA ALA A 164 18.53 4.47 -11.65
C ALA A 164 17.34 4.62 -12.59
N ILE A 165 17.57 5.04 -13.83
CA ILE A 165 16.53 5.12 -14.87
C ILE A 165 15.95 3.73 -15.15
N LEU A 166 16.81 2.71 -15.26
CA LEU A 166 16.37 1.34 -15.51
C LEU A 166 15.60 0.75 -14.33
N LEU A 167 15.96 1.13 -13.10
CA LEU A 167 15.21 0.77 -11.92
C LEU A 167 13.80 1.38 -11.96
N GLU A 168 13.66 2.65 -12.31
CA GLU A 168 12.36 3.32 -12.45
C GLU A 168 11.50 2.66 -13.55
N VAL A 169 12.10 2.34 -14.70
CA VAL A 169 11.41 1.63 -15.77
C VAL A 169 10.94 0.26 -15.32
N ALA A 170 11.79 -0.48 -14.60
CA ALA A 170 11.46 -1.80 -14.06
C ALA A 170 10.30 -1.72 -13.08
N GLU A 171 10.33 -0.76 -12.14
CA GLU A 171 9.28 -0.52 -11.16
C GLU A 171 7.94 -0.27 -11.86
N ARG A 172 7.90 0.68 -12.79
CA ARG A 172 6.70 0.99 -13.56
C ARG A 172 6.18 -0.19 -14.38
N ALA A 173 7.08 -0.98 -14.97
CA ALA A 173 6.71 -2.15 -15.78
C ALA A 173 6.12 -3.27 -14.92
N ILE A 174 6.70 -3.55 -13.74
CA ILE A 174 6.19 -4.56 -12.81
C ILE A 174 4.85 -4.13 -12.24
N VAL A 175 4.73 -2.88 -11.80
CA VAL A 175 3.46 -2.31 -11.30
C VAL A 175 2.35 -2.33 -12.35
N ALA A 176 2.68 -2.16 -13.63
CA ALA A 176 1.70 -2.16 -14.74
C ALA A 176 1.25 -3.58 -15.14
N ARG A 177 1.84 -4.65 -14.60
CA ARG A 177 1.44 -6.04 -14.92
C ARG A 177 0.05 -6.35 -14.40
N PRO A 178 -0.86 -6.92 -15.21
CA PRO A 178 -2.15 -7.36 -14.73
C PRO A 178 -2.00 -8.40 -13.60
N GLY A 179 -2.61 -8.13 -12.45
CA GLY A 179 -2.62 -9.01 -11.26
C GLY A 179 -1.50 -8.76 -10.24
N GLU A 180 -0.54 -7.87 -10.50
CA GLU A 180 0.44 -7.46 -9.47
C GLU A 180 -0.05 -6.28 -8.63
N ARG A 181 -0.89 -5.45 -9.18
CA ARG A 181 -1.60 -4.42 -8.42
C ARG A 181 -3.07 -4.74 -8.45
N ASP A 182 -3.67 -4.91 -7.31
CA ASP A 182 -5.09 -4.61 -7.16
C ASP A 182 -5.19 -3.06 -7.20
N ASP A 183 -4.91 -2.50 -8.40
CA ASP A 183 -5.03 -1.06 -8.70
C ASP A 183 -6.41 -0.52 -8.32
N ASN A 184 -7.31 -1.46 -8.04
CA ASN A 184 -8.66 -1.17 -7.64
C ASN A 184 -8.79 -0.62 -6.23
N LEU A 185 -7.90 -0.90 -5.27
CA LEU A 185 -8.17 -0.49 -3.89
C LEU A 185 -7.76 0.97 -3.62
N ASP A 186 -6.56 1.40 -3.99
CA ASP A 186 -6.13 2.78 -3.75
C ASP A 186 -6.82 3.75 -4.72
N ILE A 187 -6.87 3.42 -6.02
CA ILE A 187 -7.67 4.14 -7.02
C ILE A 187 -9.15 4.11 -6.64
N PHE A 188 -9.62 3.01 -6.06
CA PHE A 188 -10.97 2.89 -5.55
C PHE A 188 -11.19 3.81 -4.35
N ILE A 189 -10.29 3.85 -3.37
CA ILE A 189 -10.37 4.72 -2.19
C ILE A 189 -10.28 6.19 -2.61
N GLU A 190 -9.32 6.55 -3.46
CA GLU A 190 -9.18 7.91 -4.01
C GLU A 190 -10.43 8.33 -4.79
N ARG A 191 -10.96 7.45 -5.63
CA ARG A 191 -12.21 7.72 -6.36
C ARG A 191 -13.40 7.89 -5.44
N MET A 192 -13.51 7.07 -4.36
CA MET A 192 -14.55 7.24 -3.36
C MET A 192 -14.45 8.61 -2.67
N ALA A 193 -13.24 8.96 -2.22
CA ALA A 193 -12.96 10.24 -1.58
C ALA A 193 -13.23 11.42 -2.53
N SER A 194 -12.86 11.30 -3.81
CA SER A 194 -13.14 12.32 -4.83
C SER A 194 -14.63 12.50 -5.07
N LEU A 195 -15.40 11.41 -5.20
CA LEU A 195 -16.84 11.47 -5.38
C LEU A 195 -17.55 12.13 -4.19
N GLU A 196 -17.15 11.78 -2.96
CA GLU A 196 -17.68 12.38 -1.74
C GLU A 196 -17.30 13.86 -1.61
N SER A 197 -16.05 14.21 -1.94
CA SER A 197 -15.54 15.59 -1.91
C SER A 197 -16.28 16.47 -2.93
N ILE A 198 -16.43 16.01 -4.18
CA ILE A 198 -17.17 16.74 -5.21
C ILE A 198 -18.61 16.98 -4.76
N ALA A 199 -19.30 15.94 -4.33
CA ALA A 199 -20.69 16.06 -3.91
C ALA A 199 -20.87 16.98 -2.67
N SER A 200 -19.93 16.90 -1.72
CA SER A 200 -19.96 17.73 -0.49
C SER A 200 -19.58 19.20 -0.73
N SER A 201 -18.96 19.52 -1.88
CA SER A 201 -18.59 20.91 -2.22
C SER A 201 -19.77 21.80 -2.65
N PHE A 202 -20.91 21.21 -2.92
CA PHE A 202 -22.10 21.97 -3.33
C PHE A 202 -22.84 22.56 -2.13
N SER A 203 -23.29 23.80 -2.30
CA SER A 203 -24.15 24.45 -1.31
C SER A 203 -25.48 23.71 -1.19
N GLY A 204 -25.99 23.55 0.04
CA GLY A 204 -27.20 22.77 0.31
C GLY A 204 -26.96 21.26 0.50
N VAL A 205 -25.71 20.80 0.46
CA VAL A 205 -25.35 19.43 0.81
C VAL A 205 -24.90 19.37 2.26
N HIS A 206 -25.60 18.56 3.05
CA HIS A 206 -25.23 18.29 4.43
C HIS A 206 -24.12 17.22 4.53
N ARG A 207 -24.29 16.10 3.77
CA ARG A 207 -23.32 15.00 3.68
C ARG A 207 -23.45 14.26 2.36
N ALA A 208 -22.36 13.67 1.89
CA ALA A 208 -22.34 12.78 0.75
C ALA A 208 -21.61 11.47 1.10
N TYR A 209 -22.07 10.38 0.51
CA TYR A 209 -21.51 9.04 0.71
C TYR A 209 -21.38 8.33 -0.63
N ALA A 210 -20.19 7.86 -0.95
CA ALA A 210 -19.97 6.94 -2.05
C ALA A 210 -20.28 5.51 -1.61
N MET A 211 -21.18 4.85 -2.33
CA MET A 211 -21.73 3.54 -1.99
C MET A 211 -21.56 2.57 -3.16
N ARG A 212 -21.79 1.25 -2.88
CA ARG A 212 -21.75 0.19 -3.89
C ARG A 212 -20.51 0.21 -4.76
N ALA A 213 -19.36 0.33 -4.12
CA ALA A 213 -18.08 0.40 -4.83
C ALA A 213 -18.00 1.57 -5.84
N GLY A 214 -18.56 2.75 -5.48
CA GLY A 214 -18.57 3.95 -6.31
C GLY A 214 -19.57 3.97 -7.44
N LYS A 215 -20.50 3.02 -7.48
CA LYS A 215 -21.60 3.01 -8.45
C LYS A 215 -22.79 3.86 -8.02
N GLU A 216 -22.81 4.33 -6.78
CA GLU A 216 -23.87 5.21 -6.24
C GLU A 216 -23.22 6.28 -5.35
N VAL A 217 -23.60 7.54 -5.59
CA VAL A 217 -23.32 8.67 -4.68
C VAL A 217 -24.64 9.07 -4.05
N ARG A 218 -24.73 8.90 -2.73
CA ARG A 218 -25.89 9.31 -1.96
C ARG A 218 -25.59 10.64 -1.26
N VAL A 219 -26.39 11.63 -1.58
CA VAL A 219 -26.27 12.99 -1.07
C VAL A 219 -27.44 13.26 -0.14
N ILE A 220 -27.12 13.67 1.08
CA ILE A 220 -28.12 14.15 2.05
C ILE A 220 -28.16 15.68 1.94
N ALA A 221 -29.25 16.20 1.44
CA ALA A 221 -29.45 17.63 1.31
C ALA A 221 -29.90 18.26 2.62
N GLU A 222 -29.55 19.55 2.82
CA GLU A 222 -30.03 20.33 3.95
C GLU A 222 -31.55 20.54 3.87
N THR A 223 -32.22 20.58 5.02
CA THR A 223 -33.66 20.82 5.10
C THR A 223 -34.06 22.26 4.70
N THR A 224 -33.08 23.16 4.60
CA THR A 224 -33.24 24.55 4.17
C THR A 224 -33.47 24.70 2.67
N LEU A 225 -33.18 23.64 1.85
CA LEU A 225 -33.55 23.64 0.44
C LEU A 225 -35.10 23.65 0.34
N ALA A 226 -35.61 24.75 -0.16
CA ALA A 226 -37.04 25.08 -0.04
C ALA A 226 -37.94 24.31 -1.01
N ASP A 227 -37.41 23.84 -2.17
CA ASP A 227 -38.24 23.30 -3.25
C ASP A 227 -37.66 21.94 -3.78
N ASP A 228 -38.58 21.09 -4.23
CA ASP A 228 -38.24 19.82 -4.89
C ASP A 228 -37.47 20.03 -6.22
N HIS A 229 -37.68 21.18 -6.86
CA HIS A 229 -36.93 21.55 -8.06
C HIS A 229 -35.43 21.77 -7.76
N GLU A 230 -35.09 22.35 -6.60
CA GLU A 230 -33.69 22.55 -6.20
C GLU A 230 -32.95 21.22 -6.02
N ILE A 231 -33.61 20.21 -5.49
CA ILE A 231 -33.04 18.84 -5.36
C ILE A 231 -32.75 18.23 -6.73
N VAL A 232 -33.64 18.43 -7.69
CA VAL A 232 -33.46 17.95 -9.08
C VAL A 232 -32.29 18.68 -9.75
N TRP A 233 -32.17 19.98 -9.57
CA TRP A 233 -31.06 20.76 -10.09
C TRP A 233 -29.73 20.33 -9.44
N LEU A 234 -29.71 20.22 -8.13
CA LEU A 234 -28.53 19.77 -7.37
C LEU A 234 -28.04 18.39 -7.85
N SER A 235 -28.96 17.44 -8.09
CA SER A 235 -28.56 16.13 -8.61
C SER A 235 -27.93 16.20 -10.00
N LYS A 236 -28.44 17.08 -10.87
CA LYS A 236 -27.89 17.28 -12.22
C LYS A 236 -26.53 17.96 -12.20
N ASP A 237 -26.34 18.96 -11.35
CA ASP A 237 -25.09 19.69 -11.26
C ASP A 237 -23.98 18.85 -10.66
N ILE A 238 -24.27 18.07 -9.62
CA ILE A 238 -23.35 17.07 -9.08
C ILE A 238 -22.95 16.04 -10.14
N THR A 239 -23.95 15.52 -10.90
CA THR A 239 -23.70 14.56 -11.97
C THR A 239 -22.76 15.11 -13.03
N ARG A 240 -23.00 16.33 -13.52
CA ARG A 240 -22.15 16.98 -14.53
C ARG A 240 -20.72 17.18 -14.03
N ARG A 241 -20.57 17.55 -12.78
CA ARG A 241 -19.24 17.76 -12.22
C ARG A 241 -18.48 16.46 -12.02
N ILE A 242 -19.16 15.39 -11.57
CA ILE A 242 -18.58 14.05 -11.52
C ILE A 242 -18.14 13.59 -12.93
N GLU A 243 -18.98 13.79 -13.95
CA GLU A 243 -18.65 13.43 -15.35
C GLU A 243 -17.41 14.17 -15.89
N SER A 244 -17.20 15.42 -15.44
CA SER A 244 -16.07 16.24 -15.91
C SER A 244 -14.78 16.01 -15.13
N GLU A 245 -14.83 15.59 -13.87
CA GLU A 245 -13.66 15.54 -12.98
C GLU A 245 -13.22 14.11 -12.62
N VAL A 246 -14.11 13.10 -12.77
CA VAL A 246 -13.80 11.73 -12.35
C VAL A 246 -13.86 10.77 -13.52
N VAL A 247 -12.77 10.02 -13.74
CA VAL A 247 -12.74 8.92 -14.71
C VAL A 247 -13.27 7.65 -14.04
N TYR A 248 -14.38 7.10 -14.58
CA TYR A 248 -15.00 5.89 -14.03
C TYR A 248 -15.49 4.95 -15.12
N PRO A 249 -15.42 3.64 -14.92
CA PRO A 249 -15.98 2.65 -15.84
C PRO A 249 -17.48 2.45 -15.54
N GLY A 250 -18.34 2.69 -16.53
CA GLY A 250 -19.79 2.43 -16.44
C GLY A 250 -20.60 3.66 -16.04
N THR A 251 -21.65 3.48 -15.22
CA THR A 251 -22.55 4.55 -14.80
C THR A 251 -22.53 4.73 -13.28
N ILE A 252 -22.53 5.99 -12.83
CA ILE A 252 -22.67 6.36 -11.42
C ILE A 252 -24.07 6.91 -11.19
N ARG A 253 -24.79 6.35 -10.22
CA ARG A 253 -26.09 6.84 -9.80
C ARG A 253 -25.91 7.94 -8.75
N VAL A 254 -26.39 9.14 -9.01
CA VAL A 254 -26.45 10.22 -8.01
C VAL A 254 -27.86 10.29 -7.43
N SER A 255 -27.98 10.06 -6.12
CA SER A 255 -29.25 10.12 -5.38
C SER A 255 -29.20 11.22 -4.36
N VAL A 256 -30.00 12.26 -4.56
CA VAL A 256 -30.14 13.37 -3.58
C VAL A 256 -31.40 13.12 -2.75
N ILE A 257 -31.24 13.12 -1.44
CA ILE A 257 -32.31 12.85 -0.47
C ILE A 257 -32.43 14.02 0.48
N ARG A 258 -33.62 14.57 0.61
CA ARG A 258 -34.00 15.49 1.69
C ARG A 258 -34.83 14.73 2.71
N GLU A 259 -34.41 14.71 3.96
CA GLU A 259 -35.12 14.01 5.04
C GLU A 259 -35.58 15.00 6.09
N THR A 260 -36.88 14.93 6.45
CA THR A 260 -37.42 15.60 7.64
C THR A 260 -37.82 14.52 8.64
N ARG A 261 -37.22 14.53 9.83
CA ARG A 261 -37.48 13.54 10.87
C ARG A 261 -38.19 14.21 12.05
N ALA A 262 -39.36 13.73 12.40
CA ALA A 262 -40.03 14.02 13.66
C ALA A 262 -39.92 12.80 14.58
N VAL A 263 -39.53 12.99 15.83
CA VAL A 263 -39.42 11.91 16.85
C VAL A 263 -40.28 12.31 18.03
N ASP A 264 -41.17 11.43 18.44
CA ASP A 264 -41.97 11.56 19.68
C ASP A 264 -41.82 10.27 20.50
N TYR A 265 -41.92 10.39 21.81
CA TYR A 265 -41.79 9.25 22.72
C TYR A 265 -43.10 9.01 23.43
N ALA A 266 -43.68 7.80 23.21
CA ALA A 266 -44.78 7.32 24.05
C ALA A 266 -44.23 6.88 25.41
N THR A 267 -44.72 7.48 26.49
CA THR A 267 -44.39 7.14 27.89
C THR A 267 -45.50 6.31 28.54
#